data_67509541b0279b7683f7d6e4635dd1a1
#
_entry.id   67509541b0279b7683f7d6e4635dd1a1
#
_cell.length_a   1.000
_cell.length_b   1.000
_cell.length_c   1.000
_cell.angle_alpha   90.00
_cell.angle_beta   90.00
_cell.angle_gamma   90.00
#
_symmetry.space_group_name_H-M   'P 1'
#
loop_
_entity.id
_entity.type
_entity.pdbx_description
1 polymer ?
#
loop_
_entity_poly.entity_id
_entity_poly.type
_entity_poly.pdbx_seq_one_letter_code
_entity_poly.pdbx_strand_id
1 'polypeptide(L)'
;MNKSKTIKVTLFAGGVGGAKLAEGLDNIDNLKLSIIGNVADDEIFHGLWVSPDIDTITYTLSGLVNRTQGWGLQNETQNALSMLKSLDRDTWMMLGDKDFGLHIYRTERRNKGERPSVIARDIAKLLKVKSEILLPTDDVIQTKVKTEKGWLSFQEYFVKEKCIPEVQKICYEGISQAKANQECIETIQNSDFIVIAPSNPILSISPILEINGIRSALINSKAPILSVSPLISGKAIKGPAAKILSSLGMQSDSLGIAKFYSDFCKLIVVDSKDRHLDEAINALGVSTSFTDIFMDDIDDKIRVAKHLVQLYQENLDS
;
A
#
# COMPACT_ATOMS: atom_id res chain seq x y z
N MET A 1 -31.43 0.25 21.66
CA MET A 1 -30.13 0.71 21.16
C MET A 1 -30.06 0.28 19.68
N ASN A 2 -30.21 1.22 18.75
CA ASN A 2 -29.98 0.93 17.32
C ASN A 2 -28.51 0.51 17.18
N LYS A 3 -28.24 -0.74 16.79
CA LYS A 3 -26.90 -1.13 16.36
C LYS A 3 -26.59 -0.28 15.13
N SER A 4 -25.66 0.65 15.21
CA SER A 4 -25.17 1.36 14.04
C SER A 4 -24.74 0.31 13.01
N LYS A 5 -25.19 0.49 11.76
CA LYS A 5 -24.84 -0.41 10.67
C LYS A 5 -23.32 -0.45 10.52
N THR A 6 -22.73 -1.64 10.47
CA THR A 6 -21.30 -1.80 10.20
C THR A 6 -20.99 -1.32 8.78
N ILE A 7 -20.05 -0.41 8.65
CA ILE A 7 -19.61 0.16 7.38
C ILE A 7 -18.46 -0.70 6.82
N LYS A 8 -18.57 -1.17 5.60
CA LYS A 8 -17.54 -1.96 4.91
C LYS A 8 -16.62 -1.04 4.11
N VAL A 9 -15.35 -1.04 4.46
CA VAL A 9 -14.34 -0.22 3.82
C VAL A 9 -13.30 -1.10 3.14
N THR A 10 -13.02 -0.81 1.87
CA THR A 10 -11.87 -1.41 1.18
C THR A 10 -10.77 -0.38 1.02
N LEU A 11 -9.57 -0.71 1.51
CA LEU A 11 -8.38 0.12 1.39
C LEU A 11 -7.40 -0.51 0.39
N PHE A 12 -7.01 0.24 -0.63
CA PHE A 12 -5.88 -0.10 -1.50
C PHE A 12 -4.61 0.50 -0.90
N ALA A 13 -3.63 -0.35 -0.60
CA ALA A 13 -2.47 0.06 0.18
C ALA A 13 -1.18 -0.63 -0.24
N GLY A 14 -0.06 0.07 -0.07
CA GLY A 14 1.29 -0.45 -0.10
C GLY A 14 2.20 0.46 0.71
N GLY A 15 3.31 -0.09 1.18
CA GLY A 15 4.29 0.66 1.96
C GLY A 15 3.79 1.22 3.29
N VAL A 16 4.62 2.08 3.87
CA VAL A 16 4.40 2.64 5.21
C VAL A 16 3.19 3.58 5.26
N GLY A 17 2.96 4.37 4.19
CA GLY A 17 1.82 5.30 4.13
C GLY A 17 0.48 4.56 4.18
N GLY A 18 0.38 3.46 3.41
CA GLY A 18 -0.77 2.57 3.40
C GLY A 18 -1.01 1.90 4.75
N ALA A 19 0.04 1.38 5.37
CA ALA A 19 -0.04 0.73 6.69
C ALA A 19 -0.48 1.72 7.79
N LYS A 20 -0.02 2.97 7.75
CA LYS A 20 -0.44 4.02 8.70
C LYS A 20 -1.94 4.31 8.59
N LEU A 21 -2.47 4.48 7.37
CA LEU A 21 -3.89 4.71 7.18
C LEU A 21 -4.73 3.48 7.54
N ALA A 22 -4.24 2.28 7.22
CA ALA A 22 -4.87 1.03 7.64
C ALA A 22 -5.04 0.96 9.17
N GLU A 23 -4.00 1.33 9.92
CA GLU A 23 -4.06 1.37 11.38
C GLU A 23 -5.07 2.43 11.88
N GLY A 24 -5.12 3.60 11.25
CA GLY A 24 -6.13 4.60 11.58
C GLY A 24 -7.56 4.10 11.39
N LEU A 25 -7.83 3.46 10.24
CA LEU A 25 -9.15 2.89 9.93
C LEU A 25 -9.51 1.70 10.84
N ASP A 26 -8.55 0.83 11.18
CA ASP A 26 -8.75 -0.33 12.08
C ASP A 26 -9.13 0.10 13.52
N ASN A 27 -8.83 1.35 13.89
CA ASN A 27 -9.18 1.96 15.18
C ASN A 27 -10.52 2.72 15.16
N ILE A 28 -11.27 2.70 14.06
CA ILE A 28 -12.61 3.29 14.03
C ILE A 28 -13.66 2.23 14.37
N ASP A 29 -14.49 2.52 15.35
CA ASP A 29 -15.61 1.65 15.70
C ASP A 29 -16.60 1.50 14.56
N ASN A 30 -17.22 0.32 14.47
CA ASN A 30 -18.21 -0.04 13.46
C ASN A 30 -17.71 -0.03 11.99
N LEU A 31 -16.39 -0.05 11.77
CA LEU A 31 -15.82 -0.34 10.46
C LEU A 31 -15.46 -1.84 10.33
N LYS A 32 -15.76 -2.40 9.15
CA LYS A 32 -15.21 -3.66 8.68
C LYS A 32 -14.21 -3.33 7.58
N LEU A 33 -12.92 -3.35 7.92
CA LEU A 33 -11.84 -2.99 7.02
C LEU A 33 -11.31 -4.24 6.29
N SER A 34 -11.25 -4.17 4.96
CA SER A 34 -10.51 -5.09 4.10
C SER A 34 -9.42 -4.32 3.36
N ILE A 35 -8.21 -4.84 3.33
CA ILE A 35 -7.04 -4.18 2.74
C ILE A 35 -6.55 -5.00 1.56
N ILE A 36 -6.54 -4.43 0.36
CA ILE A 36 -5.94 -5.01 -0.83
C ILE A 36 -4.51 -4.45 -0.91
N GLY A 37 -3.53 -5.29 -0.56
CA GLY A 37 -2.13 -4.89 -0.40
C GLY A 37 -1.30 -5.17 -1.65
N ASN A 38 -0.30 -4.31 -1.93
CA ASN A 38 0.65 -4.52 -3.02
C ASN A 38 1.51 -5.77 -2.80
N VAL A 39 1.72 -6.54 -3.86
CA VAL A 39 2.57 -7.74 -3.89
C VAL A 39 3.68 -7.66 -4.97
N ALA A 40 3.75 -6.55 -5.72
CA ALA A 40 4.72 -6.41 -6.80
C ALA A 40 6.15 -6.07 -6.30
N ASP A 41 6.29 -5.81 -5.00
CA ASP A 41 7.57 -5.57 -4.35
C ASP A 41 8.11 -6.82 -3.66
N ASP A 42 7.38 -7.95 -3.78
CA ASP A 42 7.80 -9.25 -3.27
C ASP A 42 9.03 -9.75 -4.02
N GLU A 43 9.99 -10.30 -3.27
CA GLU A 43 11.24 -10.76 -3.83
C GLU A 43 11.83 -11.93 -3.02
N ILE A 44 12.72 -12.71 -3.65
CA ILE A 44 13.42 -13.82 -2.98
C ILE A 44 14.76 -13.32 -2.45
N PHE A 45 14.95 -13.39 -1.13
CA PHE A 45 16.22 -13.12 -0.46
C PHE A 45 16.69 -14.35 0.29
N HIS A 46 17.93 -14.76 0.05
CA HIS A 46 18.53 -15.96 0.68
C HIS A 46 17.66 -17.23 0.49
N GLY A 47 16.94 -17.32 -0.62
CA GLY A 47 16.02 -18.42 -0.91
C GLY A 47 14.66 -18.34 -0.23
N LEU A 48 14.38 -17.26 0.50
CA LEU A 48 13.13 -17.03 1.21
C LEU A 48 12.27 -15.99 0.49
N TRP A 49 10.97 -16.22 0.40
CA TRP A 49 10.01 -15.27 -0.14
C TRP A 49 9.69 -14.17 0.89
N VAL A 50 9.98 -12.94 0.54
CA VAL A 50 9.76 -11.74 1.34
C VAL A 50 8.68 -10.90 0.69
N SER A 51 7.70 -10.44 1.46
CA SER A 51 6.55 -9.65 1.00
C SER A 51 6.48 -8.32 1.76
N PRO A 52 7.33 -7.32 1.46
CA PRO A 52 7.57 -6.17 2.32
C PRO A 52 6.33 -5.34 2.64
N ASP A 53 5.45 -5.10 1.66
CA ASP A 53 4.26 -4.28 1.87
C ASP A 53 3.21 -5.02 2.70
N ILE A 54 2.96 -6.29 2.41
CA ILE A 54 2.04 -7.14 3.18
C ILE A 54 2.53 -7.32 4.61
N ASP A 55 3.84 -7.51 4.80
CA ASP A 55 4.46 -7.66 6.12
C ASP A 55 4.37 -6.36 6.92
N THR A 56 4.64 -5.21 6.30
CA THR A 56 4.51 -3.90 6.96
C THR A 56 3.07 -3.64 7.41
N ILE A 57 2.06 -3.96 6.59
CA ILE A 57 0.64 -3.85 6.95
C ILE A 57 0.32 -4.80 8.12
N THR A 58 0.75 -6.05 8.00
CA THR A 58 0.50 -7.09 9.03
C THR A 58 1.14 -6.74 10.37
N TYR A 59 2.41 -6.31 10.36
CA TYR A 59 3.12 -5.91 11.59
C TYR A 59 2.50 -4.67 12.23
N THR A 60 2.06 -3.71 11.41
CA THR A 60 1.40 -2.50 11.90
C THR A 60 0.09 -2.84 12.61
N LEU A 61 -0.77 -3.63 11.98
CA LEU A 61 -2.09 -3.97 12.52
C LEU A 61 -2.04 -4.98 13.68
N SER A 62 -0.99 -5.80 13.75
CA SER A 62 -0.74 -6.68 14.90
C SER A 62 -0.04 -6.00 16.07
N GLY A 63 0.36 -4.73 15.93
CA GLY A 63 1.11 -3.99 16.96
C GLY A 63 2.58 -4.38 17.09
N LEU A 64 3.12 -5.17 16.17
CA LEU A 64 4.49 -5.69 16.20
C LEU A 64 5.50 -4.83 15.44
N VAL A 65 5.02 -3.80 14.70
CA VAL A 65 5.87 -2.94 13.87
C VAL A 65 6.87 -2.14 14.73
N ASN A 66 8.08 -1.95 14.21
CA ASN A 66 9.02 -0.97 14.75
C ASN A 66 8.50 0.45 14.50
N ARG A 67 7.95 1.07 15.53
CA ARG A 67 7.30 2.39 15.46
C ARG A 67 8.24 3.51 15.02
N THR A 68 9.53 3.41 15.32
CA THR A 68 10.54 4.41 14.95
C THR A 68 10.83 4.39 13.45
N GLN A 69 10.94 3.19 12.86
CA GLN A 69 11.20 3.03 11.43
C GLN A 69 9.90 3.10 10.60
N GLY A 70 8.78 2.64 11.17
CA GLY A 70 7.50 2.47 10.52
C GLY A 70 7.41 1.23 9.61
N TRP A 71 8.41 0.33 9.68
CA TRP A 71 8.47 -0.96 9.00
C TRP A 71 9.34 -1.93 9.82
N GLY A 72 9.29 -3.22 9.47
CA GLY A 72 9.99 -4.27 10.22
C GLY A 72 9.40 -4.51 11.61
N LEU A 73 9.91 -5.50 12.30
CA LEU A 73 9.45 -5.88 13.64
C LEU A 73 10.18 -5.09 14.73
N GLN A 74 9.50 -4.83 15.82
CA GLN A 74 10.13 -4.25 17.02
C GLN A 74 11.04 -5.27 17.72
N ASN A 75 12.08 -4.76 18.36
CA ASN A 75 13.05 -5.59 19.10
C ASN A 75 13.65 -6.70 18.24
N GLU A 76 14.00 -6.37 16.98
CA GLU A 76 14.69 -7.28 16.08
C GLU A 76 16.16 -7.44 16.46
N THR A 77 16.70 -8.63 16.17
CA THR A 77 18.12 -8.93 16.16
C THR A 77 18.55 -9.34 14.74
N GLN A 78 19.86 -9.40 14.49
CA GLN A 78 20.41 -9.65 13.15
C GLN A 78 21.47 -10.76 13.20
N ASN A 79 21.29 -11.76 14.04
CA ASN A 79 22.28 -12.83 14.21
C ASN A 79 22.40 -13.68 12.94
N ALA A 80 21.26 -14.06 12.34
CA ALA A 80 21.22 -14.81 11.09
C ALA A 80 21.88 -14.03 9.95
N LEU A 81 21.57 -12.73 9.81
CA LEU A 81 22.15 -11.87 8.77
C LEU A 81 23.66 -11.70 8.99
N SER A 82 24.12 -11.55 10.25
CA SER A 82 25.53 -11.47 10.60
C SER A 82 26.28 -12.76 10.24
N MET A 83 25.67 -13.92 10.48
CA MET A 83 26.24 -15.22 10.08
C MET A 83 26.34 -15.32 8.56
N LEU A 84 25.29 -14.93 7.80
CA LEU A 84 25.32 -14.92 6.33
C LEU A 84 26.46 -14.02 5.81
N LYS A 85 26.66 -12.87 6.43
CA LYS A 85 27.77 -11.96 6.10
C LYS A 85 29.13 -12.63 6.35
N SER A 86 29.31 -13.38 7.44
CA SER A 86 30.55 -14.11 7.74
C SER A 86 30.82 -15.27 6.75
N LEU A 87 29.78 -15.71 6.04
CA LEU A 87 29.83 -16.71 4.96
C LEU A 87 29.92 -16.07 3.57
N ASP A 88 30.31 -14.79 3.50
CA ASP A 88 30.49 -14.02 2.26
C ASP A 88 29.20 -13.91 1.40
N ARG A 89 28.04 -13.86 2.06
CA ARG A 89 26.77 -13.61 1.38
C ARG A 89 26.45 -12.11 1.36
N ASP A 90 25.82 -11.67 0.27
CA ASP A 90 25.34 -10.29 0.16
C ASP A 90 24.18 -10.07 1.15
N THR A 91 24.29 -9.05 1.99
CA THR A 91 23.38 -8.76 3.11
C THR A 91 22.82 -7.33 3.08
N TRP A 92 22.75 -6.72 1.90
CA TRP A 92 22.22 -5.35 1.78
C TRP A 92 20.72 -5.26 2.12
N MET A 93 19.96 -6.32 1.92
CA MET A 93 18.57 -6.39 2.39
C MET A 93 18.56 -6.74 3.87
N MET A 94 18.16 -5.77 4.67
CA MET A 94 18.16 -5.89 6.13
C MET A 94 16.95 -6.70 6.57
N LEU A 95 17.18 -7.96 6.94
CA LEU A 95 16.18 -8.88 7.50
C LEU A 95 16.53 -9.19 8.95
N GLY A 96 15.56 -9.07 9.85
CA GLY A 96 15.72 -9.43 11.25
C GLY A 96 15.51 -10.92 11.49
N ASP A 97 15.90 -11.40 12.66
CA ASP A 97 15.80 -12.83 13.02
C ASP A 97 14.31 -13.28 13.09
N LYS A 98 13.40 -12.40 13.54
CA LYS A 98 11.95 -12.67 13.54
C LYS A 98 11.36 -12.62 12.12
N ASP A 99 11.83 -11.68 11.29
CA ASP A 99 11.48 -11.65 9.87
C ASP A 99 11.87 -12.97 9.20
N PHE A 100 13.08 -13.48 9.45
CA PHE A 100 13.49 -14.79 8.93
C PHE A 100 12.49 -15.89 9.33
N GLY A 101 12.00 -15.90 10.58
CA GLY A 101 10.98 -16.84 11.01
C GLY A 101 9.70 -16.79 10.18
N LEU A 102 9.20 -15.58 9.90
CA LEU A 102 8.02 -15.37 9.06
C LEU A 102 8.26 -15.81 7.62
N HIS A 103 9.42 -15.41 7.05
CA HIS A 103 9.76 -15.75 5.66
C HIS A 103 10.00 -17.24 5.46
N ILE A 104 10.57 -17.94 6.45
CA ILE A 104 10.69 -19.42 6.45
C ILE A 104 9.28 -20.04 6.43
N TYR A 105 8.38 -19.63 7.32
CA TYR A 105 7.00 -20.12 7.38
C TYR A 105 6.27 -19.93 6.04
N ARG A 106 6.36 -18.73 5.45
CA ARG A 106 5.76 -18.41 4.17
C ARG A 106 6.34 -19.27 3.04
N THR A 107 7.68 -19.35 2.95
CA THR A 107 8.38 -20.04 1.89
C THR A 107 8.12 -21.55 1.92
N GLU A 108 8.13 -22.16 3.12
CA GLU A 108 7.81 -23.57 3.29
C GLU A 108 6.41 -23.91 2.75
N ARG A 109 5.41 -23.09 3.06
CA ARG A 109 4.02 -23.28 2.59
C ARG A 109 3.89 -23.07 1.09
N ARG A 110 4.55 -22.02 0.53
CA ARG A 110 4.58 -21.80 -0.93
C ARG A 110 5.20 -22.99 -1.67
N ASN A 111 6.28 -23.55 -1.13
CA ASN A 111 6.94 -24.72 -1.70
C ASN A 111 6.07 -26.00 -1.65
N LYS A 112 5.09 -26.06 -0.76
CA LYS A 112 4.06 -27.10 -0.73
C LYS A 112 2.89 -26.84 -1.69
N GLY A 113 2.93 -25.74 -2.46
CA GLY A 113 1.89 -25.36 -3.44
C GLY A 113 0.69 -24.65 -2.83
N GLU A 114 0.77 -24.17 -1.59
CA GLU A 114 -0.31 -23.39 -1.00
C GLU A 114 -0.39 -21.99 -1.62
N ARG A 115 -1.60 -21.50 -1.84
CA ARG A 115 -1.86 -20.19 -2.43
C ARG A 115 -1.29 -19.07 -1.53
N PRO A 116 -0.56 -18.08 -2.09
CA PRO A 116 -0.06 -16.91 -1.34
C PRO A 116 -1.14 -16.19 -0.54
N SER A 117 -2.32 -16.01 -1.10
CA SER A 117 -3.48 -15.36 -0.42
C SER A 117 -3.94 -16.13 0.83
N VAL A 118 -3.92 -17.46 0.80
CA VAL A 118 -4.24 -18.30 1.97
C VAL A 118 -3.16 -18.13 3.04
N ILE A 119 -1.90 -18.19 2.65
CA ILE A 119 -0.76 -18.04 3.58
C ILE A 119 -0.81 -16.66 4.27
N ALA A 120 -1.03 -15.57 3.53
CA ALA A 120 -1.12 -14.23 4.08
C ALA A 120 -2.28 -14.09 5.07
N ARG A 121 -3.46 -14.64 4.73
CA ARG A 121 -4.63 -14.66 5.62
C ARG A 121 -4.35 -15.41 6.93
N ASP A 122 -3.69 -16.55 6.85
CA ASP A 122 -3.33 -17.34 8.03
C ASP A 122 -2.32 -16.61 8.91
N ILE A 123 -1.29 -15.98 8.31
CA ILE A 123 -0.32 -15.17 9.05
C ILE A 123 -1.05 -14.04 9.80
N ALA A 124 -1.91 -13.26 9.11
CA ALA A 124 -2.67 -12.20 9.74
C ALA A 124 -3.52 -12.69 10.90
N LYS A 125 -4.21 -13.83 10.73
CA LYS A 125 -5.01 -14.47 11.78
C LYS A 125 -4.16 -14.92 12.99
N LEU A 126 -3.02 -15.57 12.73
CA LEU A 126 -2.11 -16.03 13.79
C LEU A 126 -1.51 -14.86 14.57
N LEU A 127 -1.26 -13.75 13.91
CA LEU A 127 -0.79 -12.50 14.52
C LEU A 127 -1.93 -11.63 15.07
N LYS A 128 -3.17 -12.14 15.11
CA LYS A 128 -4.37 -11.50 15.70
C LYS A 128 -4.76 -10.19 15.06
N VAL A 129 -4.47 -10.00 13.76
CA VAL A 129 -4.97 -8.88 12.97
C VAL A 129 -6.49 -9.02 12.84
N LYS A 130 -7.22 -7.95 13.13
CA LYS A 130 -8.70 -7.91 13.06
C LYS A 130 -9.19 -7.70 11.65
N SER A 131 -8.52 -6.81 10.92
CA SER A 131 -8.85 -6.48 9.53
C SER A 131 -8.47 -7.60 8.57
N GLU A 132 -9.17 -7.68 7.46
CA GLU A 132 -8.87 -8.64 6.41
C GLU A 132 -7.76 -8.11 5.50
N ILE A 133 -6.69 -8.88 5.31
CA ILE A 133 -5.60 -8.56 4.39
C ILE A 133 -5.74 -9.47 3.18
N LEU A 134 -5.94 -8.86 2.01
CA LEU A 134 -6.16 -9.53 0.73
C LEU A 134 -4.98 -9.28 -0.21
N LEU A 135 -4.54 -10.32 -0.89
CA LEU A 135 -3.60 -10.20 -1.99
C LEU A 135 -4.38 -10.02 -3.30
N PRO A 136 -4.02 -9.04 -4.13
CA PRO A 136 -4.75 -8.77 -5.37
C PRO A 136 -4.62 -9.91 -6.39
N THR A 137 -3.55 -10.70 -6.31
CA THR A 137 -3.29 -11.88 -7.12
C THR A 137 -2.44 -12.89 -6.35
N ASP A 138 -2.54 -14.17 -6.71
CA ASP A 138 -1.61 -15.22 -6.28
C ASP A 138 -0.46 -15.44 -7.29
N ASP A 139 -0.55 -14.81 -8.46
CA ASP A 139 0.48 -14.85 -9.48
C ASP A 139 1.68 -13.99 -9.07
N VAL A 140 2.86 -14.36 -9.56
CA VAL A 140 4.07 -13.58 -9.30
C VAL A 140 4.11 -12.39 -10.24
N ILE A 141 4.08 -11.20 -9.65
CA ILE A 141 4.33 -9.93 -10.33
C ILE A 141 5.46 -9.19 -9.62
N GLN A 142 6.33 -8.52 -10.39
CA GLN A 142 7.48 -7.82 -9.81
C GLN A 142 7.71 -6.46 -10.45
N THR A 143 7.81 -5.43 -9.62
CA THR A 143 8.21 -4.09 -10.06
C THR A 143 9.67 -4.09 -10.48
N LYS A 144 9.94 -3.70 -11.72
CA LYS A 144 11.29 -3.49 -12.27
C LYS A 144 11.48 -2.03 -12.63
N VAL A 145 12.63 -1.50 -12.29
CA VAL A 145 13.00 -0.09 -12.49
C VAL A 145 14.18 0.00 -13.45
N LYS A 146 13.96 0.65 -14.60
CA LYS A 146 15.02 0.94 -15.57
C LYS A 146 15.77 2.21 -15.15
N THR A 147 17.07 2.11 -15.06
CA THR A 147 17.99 3.21 -14.75
C THR A 147 19.16 3.21 -15.74
N GLU A 148 20.08 4.14 -15.62
CA GLU A 148 21.35 4.12 -16.34
C GLU A 148 22.21 2.89 -16.02
N LYS A 149 21.99 2.24 -14.87
CA LYS A 149 22.66 0.98 -14.48
C LYS A 149 22.01 -0.27 -15.09
N GLY A 150 20.93 -0.11 -15.87
CA GLY A 150 20.13 -1.20 -16.42
C GLY A 150 18.82 -1.42 -15.67
N TRP A 151 18.24 -2.60 -15.80
CA TRP A 151 17.06 -3.00 -15.06
C TRP A 151 17.45 -3.50 -13.67
N LEU A 152 16.81 -2.92 -12.65
CA LEU A 152 16.95 -3.29 -11.24
C LEU A 152 15.62 -3.86 -10.74
N SER A 153 15.67 -4.76 -9.75
CA SER A 153 14.47 -5.06 -8.98
C SER A 153 14.08 -3.82 -8.16
N PHE A 154 12.83 -3.78 -7.68
CA PHE A 154 12.42 -2.66 -6.86
C PHE A 154 13.27 -2.55 -5.58
N GLN A 155 13.57 -3.66 -4.93
CA GLN A 155 14.35 -3.67 -3.70
C GLN A 155 15.81 -3.28 -3.95
N GLU A 156 16.41 -3.69 -5.08
CA GLU A 156 17.74 -3.19 -5.48
C GLU A 156 17.72 -1.66 -5.64
N TYR A 157 16.73 -1.13 -6.37
CA TYR A 157 16.60 0.32 -6.57
C TYR A 157 16.36 1.06 -5.24
N PHE A 158 15.43 0.55 -4.42
CA PHE A 158 14.96 1.25 -3.22
C PHE A 158 15.95 1.14 -2.05
N VAL A 159 16.41 -0.09 -1.75
CA VAL A 159 17.23 -0.37 -0.58
C VAL A 159 18.72 -0.28 -0.91
N LYS A 160 19.21 -1.03 -1.91
CA LYS A 160 20.62 -1.10 -2.25
C LYS A 160 21.12 0.21 -2.86
N GLU A 161 20.42 0.74 -3.84
CA GLU A 161 20.77 1.98 -4.54
C GLU A 161 20.18 3.24 -3.89
N LYS A 162 19.40 3.11 -2.82
CA LYS A 162 18.81 4.21 -2.02
C LYS A 162 18.05 5.23 -2.87
N CYS A 163 17.41 4.78 -3.94
CA CYS A 163 16.72 5.62 -4.93
C CYS A 163 17.63 6.70 -5.57
N ILE A 164 18.96 6.53 -5.58
CA ILE A 164 19.89 7.51 -6.15
C ILE A 164 19.78 7.58 -7.68
N PRO A 165 19.80 6.44 -8.42
CA PRO A 165 19.71 6.47 -9.88
C PRO A 165 18.44 7.14 -10.39
N GLU A 166 18.49 7.76 -11.59
CA GLU A 166 17.29 8.29 -12.22
C GLU A 166 16.45 7.20 -12.85
N VAL A 167 15.14 7.29 -12.64
CA VAL A 167 14.18 6.34 -13.19
C VAL A 167 13.86 6.71 -14.63
N GLN A 168 14.20 5.84 -15.57
CA GLN A 168 13.90 6.01 -16.99
C GLN A 168 12.57 5.36 -17.37
N LYS A 169 12.26 4.20 -16.76
CA LYS A 169 11.02 3.44 -17.03
C LYS A 169 10.73 2.52 -15.86
N ILE A 170 9.45 2.23 -15.64
CA ILE A 170 8.97 1.21 -14.73
C ILE A 170 8.14 0.19 -15.51
N CYS A 171 8.24 -1.08 -15.16
CA CYS A 171 7.33 -2.12 -15.62
C CYS A 171 7.02 -3.09 -14.48
N TYR A 172 5.90 -3.77 -14.59
CA TYR A 172 5.48 -4.81 -13.66
C TYR A 172 5.59 -6.15 -14.40
N GLU A 173 6.69 -6.83 -14.18
CA GLU A 173 6.96 -8.13 -14.80
C GLU A 173 5.89 -9.13 -14.34
N GLY A 174 5.37 -9.96 -15.25
CA GLY A 174 4.30 -10.91 -14.97
C GLY A 174 2.88 -10.35 -15.01
N ILE A 175 2.69 -9.02 -15.02
CA ILE A 175 1.37 -8.38 -14.89
C ILE A 175 0.36 -8.78 -15.98
N SER A 176 0.84 -8.99 -17.22
CA SER A 176 -0.03 -9.36 -18.35
C SER A 176 -0.69 -10.74 -18.22
N GLN A 177 -0.13 -11.62 -17.39
CA GLN A 177 -0.65 -12.95 -17.11
C GLN A 177 -1.37 -13.05 -15.78
N ALA A 178 -1.17 -12.06 -14.89
CA ALA A 178 -1.71 -12.06 -13.56
C ALA A 178 -3.24 -11.94 -13.58
N LYS A 179 -3.89 -12.75 -12.75
CA LYS A 179 -5.34 -12.76 -12.56
C LYS A 179 -5.70 -12.26 -11.18
N ALA A 180 -6.70 -11.39 -11.12
CA ALA A 180 -7.20 -10.92 -9.84
C ALA A 180 -7.76 -12.09 -9.01
N ASN A 181 -7.45 -12.09 -7.73
CA ASN A 181 -8.12 -12.97 -6.78
C ASN A 181 -9.59 -12.58 -6.67
N GLN A 182 -10.49 -13.56 -6.78
CA GLN A 182 -11.93 -13.34 -6.80
C GLN A 182 -12.41 -12.63 -5.52
N GLU A 183 -11.79 -12.95 -4.39
CA GLU A 183 -12.08 -12.30 -3.10
C GLU A 183 -11.87 -10.77 -3.15
N CYS A 184 -10.89 -10.28 -3.91
CA CYS A 184 -10.67 -8.84 -4.08
C CYS A 184 -11.78 -8.19 -4.90
N ILE A 185 -12.19 -8.84 -6.00
CA ILE A 185 -13.29 -8.34 -6.85
C ILE A 185 -14.59 -8.26 -6.05
N GLU A 186 -14.93 -9.32 -5.32
CA GLU A 186 -16.13 -9.37 -4.47
C GLU A 186 -16.09 -8.32 -3.36
N THR A 187 -14.90 -8.09 -2.76
CA THR A 187 -14.70 -7.08 -1.73
C THR A 187 -14.92 -5.68 -2.28
N ILE A 188 -14.37 -5.36 -3.46
CA ILE A 188 -14.61 -4.08 -4.14
C ILE A 188 -16.10 -3.87 -4.40
N GLN A 189 -16.81 -4.89 -4.93
CA GLN A 189 -18.22 -4.81 -5.27
C GLN A 189 -19.15 -4.66 -4.05
N ASN A 190 -18.73 -5.19 -2.90
CA ASN A 190 -19.53 -5.20 -1.67
C ASN A 190 -19.13 -4.12 -0.67
N SER A 191 -18.24 -3.20 -1.03
CA SER A 191 -17.83 -2.08 -0.20
C SER A 191 -18.93 -1.03 -0.06
N ASP A 192 -19.05 -0.41 1.10
CA ASP A 192 -19.84 0.79 1.29
C ASP A 192 -19.05 2.02 0.79
N PHE A 193 -17.73 2.07 0.98
CA PHE A 193 -16.82 2.99 0.30
C PHE A 193 -15.42 2.39 0.14
N ILE A 194 -14.64 2.97 -0.78
CA ILE A 194 -13.30 2.51 -1.12
C ILE A 194 -12.31 3.66 -0.91
N VAL A 195 -11.13 3.34 -0.39
CA VAL A 195 -10.07 4.32 -0.16
C VAL A 195 -8.79 3.90 -0.87
N ILE A 196 -8.19 4.82 -1.61
CA ILE A 196 -6.81 4.69 -2.09
C ILE A 196 -5.91 5.39 -1.05
N ALA A 197 -5.06 4.61 -0.40
CA ALA A 197 -4.16 5.09 0.64
C ALA A 197 -3.15 6.13 0.11
N PRO A 198 -2.52 6.94 0.99
CA PRO A 198 -1.42 7.83 0.63
C PRO A 198 -0.13 7.03 0.38
N SER A 199 -0.22 6.10 -0.56
CA SER A 199 0.85 5.23 -1.04
C SER A 199 1.39 5.75 -2.36
N ASN A 200 2.60 5.32 -2.74
CA ASN A 200 3.18 5.71 -4.02
C ASN A 200 2.28 5.24 -5.17
N PRO A 201 1.75 6.14 -6.03
CA PRO A 201 0.81 5.78 -7.09
C PRO A 201 1.42 4.81 -8.10
N ILE A 202 2.71 4.93 -8.39
CA ILE A 202 3.40 4.11 -9.39
C ILE A 202 3.91 2.80 -8.79
N LEU A 203 4.53 2.83 -7.61
CA LEU A 203 5.18 1.65 -7.05
C LEU A 203 4.24 0.76 -6.23
N SER A 204 3.22 1.36 -5.59
CA SER A 204 2.38 0.61 -4.65
C SER A 204 0.94 0.43 -5.14
N ILE A 205 0.37 1.41 -5.84
CA ILE A 205 -1.04 1.36 -6.26
C ILE A 205 -1.20 0.86 -7.69
N SER A 206 -0.42 1.37 -8.66
CA SER A 206 -0.48 0.90 -10.05
C SER A 206 -0.34 -0.62 -10.20
N PRO A 207 0.61 -1.29 -9.50
CA PRO A 207 0.73 -2.73 -9.63
C PRO A 207 -0.56 -3.47 -9.28
N ILE A 208 -1.33 -2.97 -8.31
CA ILE A 208 -2.63 -3.54 -7.95
C ILE A 208 -3.67 -3.24 -9.05
N LEU A 209 -3.71 -1.98 -9.52
CA LEU A 209 -4.70 -1.52 -10.50
C LEU A 209 -4.54 -2.17 -11.88
N GLU A 210 -3.31 -2.53 -12.26
CA GLU A 210 -3.00 -3.12 -13.57
C GLU A 210 -3.27 -4.63 -13.63
N ILE A 211 -3.52 -5.29 -12.50
CA ILE A 211 -3.99 -6.68 -12.51
C ILE A 211 -5.35 -6.74 -13.20
N ASN A 212 -5.47 -7.65 -14.16
CA ASN A 212 -6.68 -7.78 -14.96
C ASN A 212 -7.93 -7.98 -14.09
N GLY A 213 -8.92 -7.11 -14.26
CA GLY A 213 -10.19 -7.12 -13.52
C GLY A 213 -10.27 -6.09 -12.38
N ILE A 214 -9.16 -5.68 -11.75
CA ILE A 214 -9.19 -4.77 -10.58
C ILE A 214 -9.68 -3.36 -10.98
N ARG A 215 -9.03 -2.72 -11.98
CA ARG A 215 -9.42 -1.36 -12.40
C ARG A 215 -10.86 -1.30 -12.92
N SER A 216 -11.28 -2.31 -13.68
CA SER A 216 -12.67 -2.38 -14.15
C SER A 216 -13.67 -2.59 -13.01
N ALA A 217 -13.30 -3.35 -11.96
CA ALA A 217 -14.14 -3.48 -10.77
C ALA A 217 -14.31 -2.15 -10.04
N LEU A 218 -13.26 -1.32 -9.95
CA LEU A 218 -13.33 0.03 -9.37
C LEU A 218 -14.24 0.95 -10.21
N ILE A 219 -14.03 1.01 -11.54
CA ILE A 219 -14.84 1.85 -12.44
C ILE A 219 -16.32 1.49 -12.36
N ASN A 220 -16.65 0.20 -12.22
CA ASN A 220 -18.03 -0.29 -12.14
C ASN A 220 -18.58 -0.36 -10.69
N SER A 221 -17.79 0.01 -9.71
CA SER A 221 -18.24 0.03 -8.31
C SER A 221 -19.30 1.11 -8.10
N LYS A 222 -20.31 0.78 -7.28
CA LYS A 222 -21.31 1.74 -6.80
C LYS A 222 -20.82 2.51 -5.56
N ALA A 223 -19.81 1.99 -4.89
CA ALA A 223 -19.23 2.61 -3.72
C ALA A 223 -18.45 3.89 -4.11
N PRO A 224 -18.59 5.00 -3.40
CA PRO A 224 -17.73 6.16 -3.61
C PRO A 224 -16.26 5.78 -3.36
N ILE A 225 -15.39 6.29 -4.24
CA ILE A 225 -13.95 6.05 -4.16
C ILE A 225 -13.26 7.35 -3.79
N LEU A 226 -12.56 7.32 -2.67
CA LEU A 226 -11.79 8.42 -2.13
C LEU A 226 -10.30 8.11 -2.25
N SER A 227 -9.46 9.10 -2.49
CA SER A 227 -8.01 8.95 -2.38
C SER A 227 -7.43 9.93 -1.38
N VAL A 228 -6.31 9.57 -0.77
CA VAL A 228 -5.53 10.50 0.06
C VAL A 228 -4.22 10.77 -0.67
N SER A 229 -3.87 12.05 -0.82
CA SER A 229 -2.60 12.42 -1.46
C SER A 229 -1.40 11.92 -0.65
N PRO A 230 -0.38 11.32 -1.28
CA PRO A 230 0.88 10.99 -0.63
C PRO A 230 1.84 12.19 -0.55
N LEU A 231 1.44 13.36 -1.01
CA LEU A 231 2.28 14.54 -1.17
C LEU A 231 1.75 15.71 -0.33
N ILE A 232 2.66 16.47 0.26
CA ILE A 232 2.42 17.75 0.92
C ILE A 232 3.36 18.78 0.31
N SER A 233 2.81 19.87 -0.25
CA SER A 233 3.59 20.93 -0.91
C SER A 233 4.57 20.38 -1.97
N GLY A 234 4.10 19.42 -2.79
CA GLY A 234 4.90 18.77 -3.83
C GLY A 234 5.99 17.85 -3.32
N LYS A 235 6.05 17.56 -2.02
CA LYS A 235 7.06 16.65 -1.42
C LYS A 235 6.39 15.38 -0.91
N ALA A 236 7.03 14.25 -1.16
CA ALA A 236 6.59 12.99 -0.58
C ALA A 236 6.75 13.03 0.95
N ILE A 237 5.74 12.59 1.66
CA ILE A 237 5.78 12.46 3.12
C ILE A 237 6.82 11.40 3.49
N LYS A 238 6.89 10.31 2.73
CA LYS A 238 7.90 9.25 2.86
C LYS A 238 8.17 8.59 1.50
N GLY A 239 9.41 8.16 1.28
CA GLY A 239 9.81 7.46 0.07
C GLY A 239 9.97 8.35 -1.17
N PRO A 240 10.21 7.76 -2.35
CA PRO A 240 10.63 8.46 -3.56
C PRO A 240 9.47 8.92 -4.47
N ALA A 241 8.21 9.02 -3.98
CA ALA A 241 7.05 9.25 -4.84
C ALA A 241 7.20 10.48 -5.73
N ALA A 242 7.58 11.64 -5.17
CA ALA A 242 7.76 12.87 -5.95
C ALA A 242 8.87 12.73 -7.00
N LYS A 243 10.02 12.11 -6.62
CA LYS A 243 11.13 11.87 -7.55
C LYS A 243 10.71 10.98 -8.71
N ILE A 244 10.02 9.88 -8.43
CA ILE A 244 9.58 8.93 -9.47
C ILE A 244 8.59 9.58 -10.43
N LEU A 245 7.58 10.29 -9.91
CA LEU A 245 6.64 11.02 -10.74
C LEU A 245 7.37 12.00 -11.66
N SER A 246 8.27 12.82 -11.12
CA SER A 246 9.07 13.77 -11.91
C SER A 246 9.95 13.07 -12.95
N SER A 247 10.63 11.98 -12.60
CA SER A 247 11.47 11.22 -13.53
C SER A 247 10.68 10.63 -14.71
N LEU A 248 9.40 10.31 -14.48
CA LEU A 248 8.47 9.82 -15.52
C LEU A 248 7.75 10.95 -16.27
N GLY A 249 8.12 12.21 -16.06
CA GLY A 249 7.48 13.38 -16.68
C GLY A 249 6.06 13.64 -16.15
N MET A 250 5.70 13.10 -15.00
CA MET A 250 4.40 13.31 -14.38
C MET A 250 4.46 14.47 -13.38
N GLN A 251 3.33 15.15 -13.21
CA GLN A 251 3.20 16.21 -12.21
C GLN A 251 3.31 15.63 -10.79
N SER A 252 4.24 16.15 -9.99
CA SER A 252 4.60 15.64 -8.66
C SER A 252 3.98 16.45 -7.53
N ASP A 253 2.67 16.67 -7.60
CA ASP A 253 1.83 17.31 -6.58
C ASP A 253 0.46 16.63 -6.48
N SER A 254 -0.42 17.13 -5.63
CA SER A 254 -1.75 16.56 -5.43
C SER A 254 -2.65 16.68 -6.68
N LEU A 255 -2.41 17.63 -7.58
CA LEU A 255 -3.09 17.72 -8.88
C LEU A 255 -2.69 16.54 -9.79
N GLY A 256 -1.40 16.20 -9.84
CA GLY A 256 -0.91 15.04 -10.58
C GLY A 256 -1.50 13.72 -10.04
N ILE A 257 -1.66 13.59 -8.72
CA ILE A 257 -2.31 12.44 -8.08
C ILE A 257 -3.80 12.38 -8.44
N ALA A 258 -4.52 13.49 -8.35
CA ALA A 258 -5.93 13.57 -8.73
C ALA A 258 -6.13 13.17 -10.20
N LYS A 259 -5.29 13.70 -11.11
CA LYS A 259 -5.30 13.32 -12.53
C LYS A 259 -5.07 11.84 -12.75
N PHE A 260 -4.15 11.25 -11.98
CA PHE A 260 -3.80 9.82 -12.10
C PHE A 260 -4.97 8.88 -11.76
N TYR A 261 -5.86 9.27 -10.83
CA TYR A 261 -7.00 8.48 -10.39
C TYR A 261 -8.37 8.95 -10.93
N SER A 262 -8.42 10.01 -11.76
CA SER A 262 -9.67 10.71 -12.14
C SER A 262 -10.70 9.85 -12.88
N ASP A 263 -10.30 8.75 -13.47
CA ASP A 263 -11.19 7.83 -14.18
C ASP A 263 -12.13 7.03 -13.26
N PHE A 264 -11.73 6.78 -12.00
CA PHE A 264 -12.54 6.05 -11.03
C PHE A 264 -12.70 6.77 -9.67
N CYS A 265 -11.78 7.64 -9.30
CA CYS A 265 -11.83 8.37 -8.03
C CYS A 265 -12.45 9.76 -8.24
N LYS A 266 -13.47 10.10 -7.45
CA LYS A 266 -14.19 11.38 -7.57
C LYS A 266 -13.94 12.35 -6.42
N LEU A 267 -13.19 11.94 -5.40
CA LEU A 267 -12.82 12.78 -4.28
C LEU A 267 -11.40 12.51 -3.83
N ILE A 268 -10.60 13.55 -3.69
CA ILE A 268 -9.24 13.46 -3.13
C ILE A 268 -9.13 14.29 -1.86
N VAL A 269 -8.56 13.68 -0.82
CA VAL A 269 -8.17 14.36 0.42
C VAL A 269 -6.74 14.87 0.24
N VAL A 270 -6.56 16.17 0.40
CA VAL A 270 -5.33 16.91 0.16
C VAL A 270 -4.91 17.63 1.43
N ASP A 271 -3.62 17.83 1.63
CA ASP A 271 -3.13 18.62 2.76
C ASP A 271 -3.63 20.07 2.68
N SER A 272 -3.97 20.66 3.82
CA SER A 272 -4.46 22.02 3.89
C SER A 272 -3.48 23.06 3.32
N LYS A 273 -2.18 22.75 3.25
CA LYS A 273 -1.15 23.59 2.64
C LYS A 273 -1.25 23.65 1.12
N ASP A 274 -1.91 22.67 0.50
CA ASP A 274 -2.08 22.56 -0.95
C ASP A 274 -3.45 23.03 -1.43
N ARG A 275 -4.19 23.79 -0.62
CA ARG A 275 -5.53 24.33 -0.94
C ARG A 275 -5.56 25.17 -2.23
N HIS A 276 -4.45 25.75 -2.63
CA HIS A 276 -4.30 26.47 -3.86
C HIS A 276 -4.52 25.61 -5.14
N LEU A 277 -4.50 24.30 -5.02
CA LEU A 277 -4.76 23.34 -6.12
C LEU A 277 -6.26 23.02 -6.30
N ASP A 278 -7.13 23.56 -5.45
CA ASP A 278 -8.57 23.24 -5.42
C ASP A 278 -9.25 23.41 -6.80
N GLU A 279 -9.16 24.60 -7.37
CA GLU A 279 -9.79 24.90 -8.66
C GLU A 279 -9.27 23.99 -9.79
N ALA A 280 -7.95 23.74 -9.82
CA ALA A 280 -7.32 22.91 -10.83
C ALA A 280 -7.73 21.44 -10.71
N ILE A 281 -7.89 20.92 -9.49
CA ILE A 281 -8.34 19.54 -9.24
C ILE A 281 -9.83 19.42 -9.60
N ASN A 282 -10.66 20.38 -9.19
CA ASN A 282 -12.08 20.38 -9.50
C ASN A 282 -12.34 20.46 -11.02
N ALA A 283 -11.48 21.14 -11.79
CA ALA A 283 -11.53 21.16 -13.25
C ALA A 283 -11.34 19.77 -13.90
N LEU A 284 -10.75 18.79 -13.19
CA LEU A 284 -10.65 17.39 -13.62
C LEU A 284 -11.93 16.58 -13.33
N GLY A 285 -12.95 17.16 -12.71
CA GLY A 285 -14.14 16.45 -12.23
C GLY A 285 -13.89 15.63 -10.98
N VAL A 286 -12.86 15.98 -10.19
CA VAL A 286 -12.51 15.37 -8.91
C VAL A 286 -12.71 16.42 -7.81
N SER A 287 -13.57 16.14 -6.85
CA SER A 287 -13.79 17.02 -5.71
C SER A 287 -12.59 16.96 -4.74
N THR A 288 -12.37 18.04 -4.01
CA THR A 288 -11.31 18.11 -3.01
C THR A 288 -11.89 18.18 -1.59
N SER A 289 -11.17 17.61 -0.65
CA SER A 289 -11.35 17.87 0.77
C SER A 289 -9.99 18.12 1.41
N PHE A 290 -9.94 19.02 2.39
CA PHE A 290 -8.69 19.50 2.96
C PHE A 290 -8.61 19.19 4.45
N THR A 291 -7.53 18.52 4.85
CA THR A 291 -7.16 18.28 6.26
C THR A 291 -5.64 18.23 6.38
N ASP A 292 -5.13 18.15 7.58
CA ASP A 292 -3.74 17.72 7.78
C ASP A 292 -3.65 16.22 7.53
N ILE A 293 -2.97 15.82 6.45
CA ILE A 293 -2.80 14.41 6.08
C ILE A 293 -1.53 13.78 6.65
N PHE A 294 -0.73 14.53 7.40
CA PHE A 294 0.45 13.99 8.05
C PHE A 294 0.04 13.02 9.17
N MET A 295 0.63 11.84 9.18
CA MET A 295 0.33 10.76 10.11
C MET A 295 1.62 10.33 10.82
N ASP A 296 1.88 10.86 11.99
CA ASP A 296 3.04 10.46 12.79
C ASP A 296 2.65 9.45 13.87
N ASP A 297 1.78 9.85 14.75
CA ASP A 297 1.27 9.02 15.83
C ASP A 297 -0.10 8.40 15.54
N ILE A 298 -0.68 7.72 16.53
CA ILE A 298 -1.98 7.04 16.36
C ILE A 298 -3.14 8.03 16.24
N ASP A 299 -3.07 9.17 16.92
CA ASP A 299 -4.14 10.17 16.91
C ASP A 299 -4.23 10.85 15.54
N ASP A 300 -3.10 11.11 14.91
CA ASP A 300 -3.02 11.58 13.52
C ASP A 300 -3.66 10.61 12.54
N LYS A 301 -3.34 9.31 12.66
CA LYS A 301 -3.91 8.26 11.80
C LYS A 301 -5.42 8.16 11.96
N ILE A 302 -5.89 8.21 13.21
CA ILE A 302 -7.33 8.22 13.54
C ILE A 302 -8.00 9.50 13.03
N ARG A 303 -7.35 10.67 13.11
CA ARG A 303 -7.87 11.94 12.56
C ARG A 303 -8.14 11.81 11.07
N VAL A 304 -7.16 11.34 10.28
CA VAL A 304 -7.34 11.15 8.83
C VAL A 304 -8.42 10.11 8.53
N ALA A 305 -8.44 9.00 9.26
CA ALA A 305 -9.46 7.96 9.12
C ALA A 305 -10.88 8.49 9.42
N LYS A 306 -11.05 9.24 10.51
CA LYS A 306 -12.34 9.88 10.86
C LYS A 306 -12.80 10.85 9.78
N HIS A 307 -11.88 11.63 9.22
CA HIS A 307 -12.20 12.55 8.15
C HIS A 307 -12.74 11.81 6.90
N LEU A 308 -12.15 10.69 6.51
CA LEU A 308 -12.64 9.86 5.42
C LEU A 308 -14.04 9.28 5.69
N VAL A 309 -14.28 8.81 6.92
CA VAL A 309 -15.61 8.29 7.32
C VAL A 309 -16.65 9.39 7.30
N GLN A 310 -16.32 10.58 7.78
CA GLN A 310 -17.20 11.74 7.73
C GLN A 310 -17.58 12.12 6.31
N LEU A 311 -16.60 12.20 5.39
CA LEU A 311 -16.84 12.46 3.96
C LEU A 311 -17.76 11.43 3.31
N TYR A 312 -17.60 10.16 3.68
CA TYR A 312 -18.53 9.12 3.22
C TYR A 312 -19.95 9.34 3.75
N GLN A 313 -20.11 9.67 5.02
CA GLN A 313 -21.42 9.91 5.63
C GLN A 313 -22.13 11.13 5.04
N GLU A 314 -21.42 12.24 4.82
CA GLU A 314 -21.95 13.46 4.20
C GLU A 314 -22.43 13.21 2.76
N ASN A 315 -21.78 12.31 2.01
CA ASN A 315 -22.21 11.92 0.66
C ASN A 315 -23.42 10.98 0.63
N LEU A 316 -23.80 10.37 1.76
CA LEU A 316 -25.04 9.59 1.85
C LEU A 316 -26.28 10.46 2.06
N ASP A 317 -26.10 11.66 2.61
CA ASP A 317 -27.17 12.60 2.96
C ASP A 317 -27.47 13.58 1.81
N SER A 318 -26.66 13.56 0.73
CA SER A 318 -26.78 14.40 -0.48
C SER A 318 -27.37 13.62 -1.66
#